data_96e477e9560bd6396a9b14259f081aa7
#
_entry.id   96e477e9560bd6396a9b14259f081aa7
#
_cell.length_a   1.000
_cell.length_b   1.000
_cell.length_c   1.000
_cell.angle_alpha   90.00
_cell.angle_beta   90.00
_cell.angle_gamma   90.00
#
_symmetry.space_group_name_H-M   'P 1'
#
loop_
_entity.id
_entity.type
_entity.pdbx_description
1 polymer ?
#
loop_
_entity_poly.entity_id
_entity_poly.type
_entity_poly.pdbx_seq_one_letter_code
_entity_poly.pdbx_strand_id
1 'polypeptide(L)'
;MNVTLGRTKPARLGRGVALAVLMCSAAFAGACRGNTQEEMAAEPVEPTYVRVENRAYLDMTVYVYRSSQRTRLGTVTGNSSTKFIIPHSLLFGPTPLRFQADPIGGNRKPVSEEISVSPGDEVVLVIPPT
;
A
#
# COMPACT_ATOMS: atom_id res chain seq x y z
N MET A 1 15.91 -6.07 -13.90
CA MET A 1 15.19 -5.49 -12.77
C MET A 1 14.45 -6.61 -12.05
N ASN A 2 14.85 -6.92 -10.84
CA ASN A 2 14.26 -8.02 -10.07
C ASN A 2 13.18 -7.48 -9.14
N VAL A 3 12.07 -8.20 -9.03
CA VAL A 3 10.94 -7.84 -8.16
C VAL A 3 10.71 -8.97 -7.18
N THR A 4 10.63 -8.64 -5.89
CA THR A 4 10.30 -9.60 -4.83
C THR A 4 9.08 -9.09 -4.08
N LEU A 5 8.08 -9.94 -3.90
CA LEU A 5 6.89 -9.66 -3.11
C LEU A 5 7.12 -10.11 -1.66
N GLY A 6 7.26 -9.15 -0.76
CA GLY A 6 7.34 -9.41 0.67
C GLY A 6 5.95 -9.38 1.31
N ARG A 7 5.43 -10.53 1.71
CA ARG A 7 4.13 -10.65 2.36
C ARG A 7 4.30 -10.62 3.87
N THR A 8 4.05 -9.49 4.50
CA THR A 8 3.98 -9.40 5.97
C THR A 8 2.56 -9.71 6.43
N LYS A 9 2.40 -10.82 7.17
CA LYS A 9 1.12 -11.15 7.83
C LYS A 9 1.00 -10.32 9.11
N PRO A 10 -0.15 -9.66 9.37
CA PRO A 10 -0.41 -9.06 10.66
C PRO A 10 -0.59 -10.16 11.71
N ALA A 11 0.14 -10.04 12.82
CA ALA A 11 -0.02 -10.89 13.99
C ALA A 11 -1.36 -10.57 14.67
N ARG A 12 -2.25 -11.54 14.71
CA ARG A 12 -3.48 -11.46 15.51
C ARG A 12 -3.13 -11.68 16.98
N LEU A 13 -3.25 -10.65 17.79
CA LEU A 13 -3.16 -10.80 19.25
C LEU A 13 -4.55 -10.96 19.87
N GLY A 14 -4.68 -11.99 20.55
CA GLY A 14 -5.41 -12.66 21.56
C GLY A 14 -6.57 -11.98 22.27
N ARG A 15 -7.61 -12.79 22.38
CA ARG A 15 -8.85 -12.65 23.16
C ARG A 15 -8.52 -12.57 24.65
N GLY A 16 -8.99 -11.52 25.31
CA GLY A 16 -9.14 -11.48 26.76
C GLY A 16 -10.61 -11.43 27.12
N VAL A 17 -11.11 -12.56 27.64
CA VAL A 17 -12.45 -12.66 28.26
C VAL A 17 -12.31 -12.23 29.73
N ALA A 18 -13.10 -11.26 30.16
CA ALA A 18 -13.38 -11.08 31.58
C ALA A 18 -14.86 -10.77 31.76
N LEU A 19 -15.53 -11.72 32.38
CA LEU A 19 -16.89 -11.63 32.92
C LEU A 19 -16.84 -10.83 34.23
N ALA A 20 -17.73 -9.86 34.41
CA ALA A 20 -18.21 -9.49 35.72
C ALA A 20 -19.62 -8.90 35.63
N VAL A 21 -20.52 -9.62 36.30
CA VAL A 21 -21.92 -9.30 36.57
C VAL A 21 -21.97 -8.32 37.73
N LEU A 22 -22.80 -7.26 37.69
CA LEU A 22 -23.76 -6.95 38.75
C LEU A 22 -24.76 -5.86 38.36
N MET A 23 -25.99 -6.11 38.76
CA MET A 23 -27.23 -5.32 38.64
C MET A 23 -27.14 -3.94 39.30
N CYS A 24 -27.82 -2.94 38.75
CA CYS A 24 -28.85 -2.19 39.48
C CYS A 24 -29.66 -1.27 38.58
N SER A 25 -30.96 -1.29 38.79
CA SER A 25 -32.05 -0.55 38.18
C SER A 25 -32.02 0.95 38.37
N ALA A 26 -32.48 1.75 37.41
CA ALA A 26 -33.56 2.73 37.55
C ALA A 26 -33.79 3.53 36.27
N ALA A 27 -35.03 3.73 35.93
CA ALA A 27 -35.57 4.41 34.77
C ALA A 27 -35.24 5.91 34.72
N PHE A 28 -34.92 6.42 33.51
CA PHE A 28 -35.31 7.77 33.09
C PHE A 28 -35.55 7.75 31.59
N ALA A 29 -36.80 8.03 31.22
CA ALA A 29 -37.24 8.27 29.87
C ALA A 29 -36.64 9.61 29.39
N GLY A 30 -35.85 9.53 28.34
CA GLY A 30 -35.36 10.67 27.59
C GLY A 30 -35.28 10.27 26.14
N ALA A 31 -36.35 10.52 25.38
CA ALA A 31 -36.39 10.32 23.94
C ALA A 31 -35.51 11.37 23.26
N CYS A 32 -34.24 11.06 23.06
CA CYS A 32 -33.44 11.69 22.02
C CYS A 32 -33.31 10.68 20.89
N ARG A 33 -34.17 10.87 19.89
CA ARG A 33 -34.07 10.21 18.59
C ARG A 33 -32.87 10.81 17.89
N GLY A 34 -31.67 10.43 18.35
CA GLY A 34 -30.43 10.63 17.63
C GLY A 34 -30.46 9.71 16.41
N ASN A 35 -30.55 10.31 15.24
CA ASN A 35 -30.31 9.65 13.97
C ASN A 35 -28.88 9.15 13.99
N THR A 36 -28.65 7.95 14.52
CA THR A 36 -27.40 7.24 14.33
C THR A 36 -27.37 6.80 12.88
N GLN A 37 -26.94 7.71 12.00
CA GLN A 37 -26.27 7.24 10.80
C GLN A 37 -25.15 6.35 11.32
N GLU A 38 -25.35 5.05 11.18
CA GLU A 38 -24.24 4.10 11.16
C GLU A 38 -23.39 4.56 9.96
N GLU A 39 -22.49 5.48 10.26
CA GLU A 39 -21.32 5.74 9.43
C GLU A 39 -20.64 4.37 9.38
N MET A 40 -20.90 3.63 8.28
CA MET A 40 -20.16 2.44 7.97
C MET A 40 -18.70 2.90 7.97
N ALA A 41 -18.02 2.69 9.10
CA ALA A 41 -16.59 2.88 9.21
C ALA A 41 -16.00 1.99 8.12
N ALA A 42 -15.64 2.59 6.99
CA ALA A 42 -14.88 1.92 5.97
C ALA A 42 -13.65 1.36 6.70
N GLU A 43 -13.50 0.04 6.68
CA GLU A 43 -12.32 -0.61 7.27
C GLU A 43 -11.10 0.14 6.77
N PRO A 44 -10.14 0.50 7.65
CA PRO A 44 -8.94 1.21 7.24
C PRO A 44 -8.24 0.37 6.18
N VAL A 45 -8.33 0.79 4.92
CA VAL A 45 -7.67 0.07 3.83
C VAL A 45 -6.18 0.24 4.04
N GLU A 46 -5.48 -0.85 4.36
CA GLU A 46 -4.04 -0.83 4.58
C GLU A 46 -3.35 -0.29 3.31
N PRO A 47 -2.45 0.70 3.45
CA PRO A 47 -1.77 1.27 2.30
C PRO A 47 -0.83 0.24 1.67
N THR A 48 -0.85 0.18 0.35
CA THR A 48 0.03 -0.67 -0.45
C THR A 48 1.28 0.10 -0.84
N TYR A 49 2.44 -0.51 -0.71
CA TYR A 49 3.71 0.16 -0.92
C TYR A 49 4.54 -0.52 -2.01
N VAL A 50 5.36 0.30 -2.67
CA VAL A 50 6.52 -0.19 -3.41
C VAL A 50 7.78 0.43 -2.81
N ARG A 51 8.71 -0.40 -2.38
CA ARG A 51 10.06 -0.02 -1.97
C ARG A 51 10.99 -0.17 -3.15
N VAL A 52 11.56 0.93 -3.60
CA VAL A 52 12.49 0.98 -4.74
C VAL A 52 13.91 1.08 -4.22
N GLU A 53 14.73 0.09 -4.52
CA GLU A 53 16.17 0.07 -4.26
C GLU A 53 16.90 0.44 -5.54
N ASN A 54 17.32 1.69 -5.66
CA ASN A 54 18.08 2.17 -6.81
C ASN A 54 19.58 1.95 -6.57
N ARG A 55 20.15 0.95 -7.24
CA ARG A 55 21.59 0.65 -7.19
C ARG A 55 22.37 1.31 -8.35
N ALA A 56 21.68 2.05 -9.22
CA ALA A 56 22.30 2.86 -10.25
C ALA A 56 22.76 4.22 -9.69
N TYR A 57 23.68 4.88 -10.40
CA TYR A 57 24.19 6.20 -9.98
C TYR A 57 23.21 7.34 -10.26
N LEU A 58 22.34 7.18 -11.28
CA LEU A 58 21.41 8.23 -11.67
C LEU A 58 20.15 8.19 -10.80
N ASP A 59 19.59 9.37 -10.59
CA ASP A 59 18.25 9.51 -10.04
C ASP A 59 17.23 8.94 -11.03
N MET A 60 16.22 8.24 -10.51
CA MET A 60 15.20 7.57 -11.31
C MET A 60 13.82 8.09 -10.97
N THR A 61 13.04 8.47 -11.97
CA THR A 61 11.60 8.69 -11.78
C THR A 61 10.87 7.37 -11.94
N VAL A 62 10.09 6.99 -10.92
CA VAL A 62 9.38 5.71 -10.85
C VAL A 62 7.93 5.89 -11.27
N TYR A 63 7.48 4.99 -12.13
CA TYR A 63 6.11 4.92 -12.62
C TYR A 63 5.55 3.52 -12.40
N VAL A 64 4.23 3.46 -12.18
CA VAL A 64 3.46 2.23 -12.19
C VAL A 64 2.51 2.23 -13.37
N TYR A 65 2.38 1.07 -14.01
CA TYR A 65 1.44 0.82 -15.10
C TYR A 65 0.40 -0.19 -14.67
N ARG A 66 -0.85 0.17 -14.92
CA ARG A 66 -1.98 -0.75 -14.90
C ARG A 66 -2.57 -0.78 -16.31
N SER A 67 -2.42 -1.91 -17.01
CA SER A 67 -2.73 -1.96 -18.45
C SER A 67 -1.99 -0.85 -19.22
N SER A 68 -2.71 0.10 -19.84
CA SER A 68 -2.15 1.25 -20.55
C SER A 68 -2.04 2.53 -19.70
N GLN A 69 -2.59 2.52 -18.48
CA GLN A 69 -2.55 3.69 -17.60
C GLN A 69 -1.19 3.80 -16.91
N ARG A 70 -0.51 4.93 -17.11
CA ARG A 70 0.76 5.28 -16.46
C ARG A 70 0.54 6.26 -15.33
N THR A 71 1.01 5.93 -14.13
CA THR A 71 0.93 6.81 -12.96
C THR A 71 2.33 7.02 -12.40
N ARG A 72 2.72 8.29 -12.16
CA ARG A 72 3.99 8.63 -11.53
C ARG A 72 3.88 8.42 -10.02
N LEU A 73 4.84 7.68 -9.44
CA LEU A 73 4.94 7.48 -7.99
C LEU A 73 5.87 8.50 -7.33
N GLY A 74 7.03 8.78 -7.93
CA GLY A 74 7.99 9.72 -7.38
C GLY A 74 9.37 9.56 -7.99
N THR A 75 10.39 10.10 -7.29
CA THR A 75 11.80 10.00 -7.71
C THR A 75 12.60 9.34 -6.59
N VAL A 76 13.46 8.40 -6.96
CA VAL A 76 14.45 7.77 -6.07
C VAL A 76 15.84 8.20 -6.48
N THR A 77 16.62 8.66 -5.53
CA THR A 77 18.02 9.12 -5.77
C THR A 77 18.93 7.94 -6.10
N GLY A 78 20.00 8.19 -6.84
CA GLY A 78 21.01 7.18 -7.13
C GLY A 78 21.62 6.58 -5.86
N ASN A 79 21.92 5.29 -5.89
CA ASN A 79 22.44 4.51 -4.74
C ASN A 79 21.63 4.67 -3.45
N SER A 80 20.31 4.79 -3.56
CA SER A 80 19.41 4.94 -2.41
C SER A 80 18.16 4.06 -2.51
N SER A 81 17.39 4.03 -1.42
CA SER A 81 16.12 3.33 -1.35
C SER A 81 15.02 4.28 -0.91
N THR A 82 13.88 4.22 -1.58
CA THR A 82 12.71 5.05 -1.26
C THR A 82 11.44 4.20 -1.31
N LYS A 83 10.53 4.45 -0.37
CA LYS A 83 9.24 3.79 -0.30
C LYS A 83 8.15 4.73 -0.83
N PHE A 84 7.35 4.25 -1.78
CA PHE A 84 6.23 4.98 -2.37
C PHE A 84 4.93 4.28 -2.06
N ILE A 85 3.84 5.06 -1.95
CA ILE A 85 2.48 4.53 -1.84
C ILE A 85 1.95 4.27 -3.25
N ILE A 86 1.39 3.09 -3.47
CA ILE A 86 0.63 2.77 -4.68
C ILE A 86 -0.79 3.30 -4.47
N PRO A 87 -1.31 4.20 -5.34
CA PRO A 87 -2.65 4.74 -5.20
C PRO A 87 -3.72 3.64 -5.17
N HIS A 88 -4.66 3.70 -4.23
CA HIS A 88 -5.77 2.75 -4.14
C HIS A 88 -6.60 2.67 -5.43
N SER A 89 -6.70 3.76 -6.16
CA SER A 89 -7.42 3.81 -7.44
C SER A 89 -6.87 2.87 -8.51
N LEU A 90 -5.65 2.35 -8.31
CA LEU A 90 -5.04 1.36 -9.18
C LEU A 90 -5.31 -0.10 -8.74
N LEU A 91 -5.80 -0.29 -7.50
CA LEU A 91 -5.91 -1.61 -6.87
C LEU A 91 -7.39 -1.99 -6.66
N PHE A 92 -7.85 -3.01 -7.37
CA PHE A 92 -9.18 -3.60 -7.23
C PHE A 92 -9.04 -5.09 -6.90
N GLY A 93 -8.52 -5.38 -5.68
CA GLY A 93 -8.06 -6.72 -5.33
C GLY A 93 -6.71 -7.05 -5.98
N PRO A 94 -6.37 -8.34 -6.21
CA PRO A 94 -5.14 -8.73 -6.91
C PRO A 94 -5.12 -8.12 -8.31
N THR A 95 -4.22 -7.17 -8.53
CA THR A 95 -4.16 -6.36 -9.76
C THR A 95 -2.79 -6.53 -10.42
N PRO A 96 -2.72 -6.87 -11.73
CA PRO A 96 -1.47 -6.93 -12.46
C PRO A 96 -0.91 -5.52 -12.67
N LEU A 97 0.29 -5.29 -12.16
CA LEU A 97 1.02 -4.03 -12.28
C LEU A 97 2.41 -4.26 -12.87
N ARG A 98 2.91 -3.25 -13.60
CA ARG A 98 4.30 -3.17 -14.06
C ARG A 98 4.91 -1.87 -13.56
N PHE A 99 6.19 -1.89 -13.27
CA PHE A 99 6.93 -0.71 -12.82
C PHE A 99 7.99 -0.34 -13.84
N GLN A 100 8.20 0.95 -14.03
CA GLN A 100 9.23 1.51 -14.89
C GLN A 100 10.02 2.57 -14.12
N ALA A 101 11.33 2.55 -14.27
CA ALA A 101 12.20 3.59 -13.76
C ALA A 101 12.82 4.34 -14.94
N ASP A 102 12.59 5.65 -14.99
CA ASP A 102 13.13 6.55 -16.00
C ASP A 102 14.32 7.32 -15.41
N PRO A 103 15.56 7.13 -15.92
CA PRO A 103 16.71 7.84 -15.41
C PRO A 103 16.66 9.33 -15.79
N ILE A 104 16.97 10.19 -14.83
CA ILE A 104 17.13 11.62 -15.07
C ILE A 104 18.51 11.84 -15.70
N GLY A 105 18.52 12.20 -16.98
CA GLY A 105 19.75 12.39 -17.75
C GLY A 105 20.33 11.14 -18.43
N GLY A 106 19.57 10.05 -18.46
CA GLY A 106 19.96 8.80 -19.13
C GLY A 106 18.89 8.32 -20.13
N ASN A 107 19.25 7.29 -20.93
CA ASN A 107 18.36 6.75 -21.97
C ASN A 107 17.81 5.36 -21.67
N ARG A 108 18.36 4.64 -20.69
CA ARG A 108 17.98 3.26 -20.37
C ARG A 108 16.85 3.26 -19.36
N LYS A 109 15.66 2.80 -19.77
CA LYS A 109 14.44 2.76 -18.96
C LYS A 109 14.12 1.32 -18.55
N PRO A 110 14.63 0.83 -17.42
CA PRO A 110 14.30 -0.52 -16.96
C PRO A 110 12.82 -0.64 -16.65
N VAL A 111 12.21 -1.74 -17.11
CA VAL A 111 10.81 -2.09 -16.85
C VAL A 111 10.78 -3.43 -16.14
N SER A 112 9.92 -3.58 -15.14
CA SER A 112 9.69 -4.87 -14.47
C SER A 112 8.84 -5.82 -15.33
N GLU A 113 8.88 -7.08 -14.97
CA GLU A 113 7.83 -8.01 -15.34
C GLU A 113 6.50 -7.60 -14.71
N GLU A 114 5.40 -8.17 -15.19
CA GLU A 114 4.09 -7.95 -14.61
C GLU A 114 3.94 -8.80 -13.34
N ILE A 115 3.52 -8.15 -12.26
CA ILE A 115 3.30 -8.80 -10.96
C ILE A 115 1.89 -8.51 -10.47
N SER A 116 1.27 -9.48 -9.81
CA SER A 116 -0.04 -9.30 -9.18
C SER A 116 0.14 -8.73 -7.78
N VAL A 117 -0.40 -7.52 -7.55
CA VAL A 117 -0.31 -6.78 -6.27
C VAL A 117 -1.69 -6.67 -5.67
N SER A 118 -1.82 -7.03 -4.38
CA SER A 118 -3.06 -6.88 -3.60
C SER A 118 -3.01 -5.65 -2.70
N PRO A 119 -4.16 -5.07 -2.32
CA PRO A 119 -4.20 -4.05 -1.28
C PRO A 119 -3.50 -4.53 0.00
N GLY A 120 -2.65 -3.68 0.59
CA GLY A 120 -1.85 -4.00 1.78
C GLY A 120 -0.50 -4.69 1.51
N ASP A 121 -0.19 -5.08 0.27
CA ASP A 121 1.10 -5.69 -0.06
C ASP A 121 2.25 -4.67 -0.05
N GLU A 122 3.46 -5.16 0.19
CA GLU A 122 4.71 -4.42 -0.05
C GLU A 122 5.50 -5.10 -1.19
N VAL A 123 5.73 -4.34 -2.25
CA VAL A 123 6.54 -4.75 -3.41
C VAL A 123 7.94 -4.20 -3.26
N VAL A 124 8.96 -5.02 -3.51
CA VAL A 124 10.36 -4.57 -3.58
C VAL A 124 10.84 -4.57 -5.02
N LEU A 125 11.25 -3.40 -5.49
CA LEU A 125 11.74 -3.16 -6.84
C LEU A 125 13.23 -2.84 -6.79
N VAL A 126 14.07 -3.70 -7.34
CA VAL A 126 15.52 -3.50 -7.38
C VAL A 126 15.94 -3.05 -8.77
N ILE A 127 16.50 -1.83 -8.87
CA ILE A 127 17.11 -1.30 -10.08
C ILE A 127 18.60 -1.66 -10.04
N PRO A 128 19.12 -2.44 -11.00
CA PRO A 128 20.51 -2.87 -11.01
C PRO A 128 21.45 -1.70 -11.26
N PRO A 129 22.72 -1.79 -10.84
CA PRO A 129 23.75 -0.81 -11.19
C PRO A 129 23.91 -0.72 -12.71
N THR A 130 24.17 0.48 -13.22
CA THR A 130 24.41 0.79 -14.65
C THR A 130 25.82 1.31 -14.85
#